data_fe9896626bb2a8925d1caf07eae998f4
#
_entry.id   fe9896626bb2a8925d1caf07eae998f4
#
_cell.length_a   1.000
_cell.length_b   1.000
_cell.length_c   1.000
_cell.angle_alpha   90.00
_cell.angle_beta   90.00
_cell.angle_gamma   90.00
#
_symmetry.space_group_name_H-M   'P 1'
#
loop_
_entity.id
_entity.type
_entity.pdbx_description
1 polymer ?
#
loop_
_entity_poly.entity_id
_entity_poly.type
_entity_poly.pdbx_seq_one_letter_code
_entity_poly.pdbx_strand_id
1 'polypeptide(L)'
;MERNRRVAKAYIRSPVITVGGGQEGFDGLRVGLHGFENPFRSEETEAVMARLGGQVCRVQMDNEGFVQVKKTGKTEVFVQSAVSVSKRWGDTLGRRRAGHHLDTDKSYVLFDMEKLKRNMAESFMYGTSRNKRELELEVSLDVW
;
A
#
# COMPACT_ATOMS: atom_id res chain seq x y z
N MET A 1 -3.58 7.60 5.81
CA MET A 1 -3.19 8.23 7.11
C MET A 1 -2.74 9.65 6.83
N GLU A 2 -3.15 10.60 7.63
CA GLU A 2 -2.71 11.99 7.52
C GLU A 2 -1.97 12.37 8.80
N ARG A 3 -0.77 12.94 8.71
CA ARG A 3 0.08 13.33 9.85
C ARG A 3 0.17 12.23 10.93
N ASN A 4 0.41 10.98 10.53
CA ASN A 4 0.47 9.80 11.39
C ASN A 4 -0.83 9.46 12.15
N ARG A 5 -1.96 10.06 11.81
CA ARG A 5 -3.27 9.73 12.35
C ARG A 5 -4.07 8.91 11.34
N ARG A 6 -4.74 7.87 11.82
CA ARG A 6 -5.66 7.10 10.99
C ARG A 6 -6.93 7.93 10.76
N VAL A 7 -7.17 8.32 9.52
CA VAL A 7 -8.38 9.06 9.11
C VAL A 7 -9.53 8.09 8.86
N ALA A 8 -9.25 6.96 8.20
CA ALA A 8 -10.27 5.97 7.88
C ALA A 8 -9.70 4.55 7.92
N LYS A 9 -10.59 3.57 8.04
CA LYS A 9 -10.32 2.14 7.89
C LYS A 9 -11.45 1.52 7.09
N ALA A 10 -11.12 0.83 6.03
CA ALA A 10 -12.07 0.09 5.20
C ALA A 10 -11.69 -1.39 5.13
N TYR A 11 -12.71 -2.26 5.11
CA TYR A 11 -12.54 -3.69 4.89
C TYR A 11 -12.95 -4.02 3.46
N ILE A 12 -11.99 -4.43 2.66
CA ILE A 12 -12.17 -4.74 1.26
C ILE A 12 -12.55 -6.21 1.14
N ARG A 13 -13.64 -6.49 0.45
CA ARG A 13 -14.11 -7.85 0.15
C ARG A 13 -13.91 -8.22 -1.32
N SER A 14 -13.68 -7.23 -2.17
CA SER A 14 -13.38 -7.44 -3.58
C SER A 14 -11.90 -7.75 -3.77
N PRO A 15 -11.52 -8.66 -4.69
CA PRO A 15 -10.11 -8.88 -5.02
C PRO A 15 -9.46 -7.69 -5.72
N VAL A 16 -10.24 -6.71 -6.13
CA VAL A 16 -9.75 -5.50 -6.81
C VAL A 16 -10.31 -4.27 -6.15
N ILE A 17 -9.45 -3.28 -5.92
CA ILE A 17 -9.85 -1.95 -5.45
C ILE A 17 -9.12 -0.87 -6.23
N THR A 18 -9.84 0.21 -6.53
CA THR A 18 -9.27 1.39 -7.15
C THR A 18 -9.14 2.51 -6.12
N VAL A 19 -8.00 3.16 -6.06
CA VAL A 19 -7.74 4.32 -5.20
C VAL A 19 -7.62 5.56 -6.07
N GLY A 20 -8.29 6.62 -5.67
CA GLY A 20 -8.30 7.90 -6.37
C GLY A 20 -8.64 9.07 -5.47
N GLY A 21 -8.72 10.27 -6.07
CA GLY A 21 -9.07 11.51 -5.39
C GLY A 21 -10.57 11.78 -5.29
N GLY A 22 -11.44 10.78 -5.52
CA GLY A 22 -12.89 10.97 -5.47
C GLY A 22 -13.42 11.40 -4.11
N GLN A 23 -14.63 11.94 -4.10
CA GLN A 23 -15.32 12.44 -2.90
C GLN A 23 -16.20 11.38 -2.23
N GLU A 24 -16.33 10.20 -2.82
CA GLU A 24 -17.27 9.16 -2.38
C GLU A 24 -16.80 8.41 -1.12
N GLY A 25 -15.55 8.64 -0.67
CA GLY A 25 -14.98 7.86 0.42
C GLY A 25 -14.75 6.41 0.00
N PHE A 26 -15.46 5.46 0.62
CA PHE A 26 -15.34 4.04 0.29
C PHE A 26 -16.70 3.46 -0.09
N ASP A 27 -16.82 2.94 -1.31
CA ASP A 27 -18.04 2.33 -1.86
C ASP A 27 -18.00 0.79 -1.96
N GLY A 28 -16.93 0.17 -1.48
CA GLY A 28 -16.69 -1.28 -1.57
C GLY A 28 -15.74 -1.68 -2.70
N LEU A 29 -15.60 -0.88 -3.74
CA LEU A 29 -14.74 -1.11 -4.92
C LEU A 29 -13.74 0.01 -5.15
N ARG A 30 -14.03 1.20 -4.64
CA ARG A 30 -13.21 2.39 -4.80
C ARG A 30 -12.96 3.06 -3.46
N VAL A 31 -11.79 3.65 -3.36
CA VAL A 31 -11.40 4.53 -2.25
C VAL A 31 -11.21 5.92 -2.84
N GLY A 32 -12.12 6.83 -2.52
CA GLY A 32 -12.02 8.25 -2.83
C GLY A 32 -11.38 8.97 -1.65
N LEU A 33 -10.11 9.33 -1.79
CA LEU A 33 -9.34 9.89 -0.67
C LEU A 33 -9.88 11.22 -0.17
N HIS A 34 -10.46 12.03 -1.03
CA HIS A 34 -11.04 13.32 -0.67
C HIS A 34 -12.34 13.17 0.15
N GLY A 35 -13.06 12.07 -0.03
CA GLY A 35 -14.33 11.82 0.67
C GLY A 35 -14.19 11.43 2.14
N PHE A 36 -12.98 11.24 2.65
CA PHE A 36 -12.78 11.00 4.07
C PHE A 36 -12.66 12.31 4.83
N GLU A 37 -13.59 12.56 5.72
CA GLU A 37 -13.57 13.75 6.56
C GLU A 37 -12.41 13.72 7.56
N ASN A 38 -11.68 14.81 7.62
CA ASN A 38 -10.65 15.03 8.63
C ASN A 38 -10.65 16.50 9.06
N PRO A 39 -11.23 16.83 10.24
CA PRO A 39 -11.31 18.21 10.72
C PRO A 39 -9.93 18.84 11.00
N PHE A 40 -8.87 18.04 11.03
CA PHE A 40 -7.49 18.49 11.23
C PHE A 40 -6.66 18.49 9.95
N ARG A 41 -7.31 18.34 8.79
CA ARG A 41 -6.62 18.39 7.49
C ARG A 41 -6.04 19.78 7.26
N SER A 42 -4.78 19.85 6.86
CA SER A 42 -4.16 21.13 6.51
C SER A 42 -4.57 21.58 5.10
N GLU A 43 -4.50 22.87 4.85
CA GLU A 43 -4.80 23.46 3.52
C GLU A 43 -3.92 22.87 2.43
N GLU A 44 -2.64 22.58 2.73
CA GLU A 44 -1.71 21.97 1.76
C GLU A 44 -2.16 20.54 1.41
N THR A 45 -2.60 19.77 2.40
CA THR A 45 -3.13 18.42 2.16
C THR A 45 -4.42 18.48 1.34
N GLU A 46 -5.31 19.42 1.64
CA GLU A 46 -6.53 19.65 0.87
C GLU A 46 -6.23 20.00 -0.59
N ALA A 47 -5.26 20.89 -0.81
CA ALA A 47 -4.83 21.27 -2.14
C ALA A 47 -4.22 20.09 -2.92
N VAL A 48 -3.50 19.18 -2.25
CA VAL A 48 -3.00 17.95 -2.86
C VAL A 48 -4.15 17.00 -3.20
N MET A 49 -5.08 16.78 -2.28
CA MET A 49 -6.24 15.91 -2.50
C MET A 49 -7.10 16.39 -3.66
N ALA A 50 -7.32 17.69 -3.79
CA ALA A 50 -8.08 18.30 -4.89
C ALA A 50 -7.42 18.09 -6.28
N ARG A 51 -6.10 17.89 -6.32
CA ARG A 51 -5.36 17.63 -7.55
C ARG A 51 -5.30 16.16 -7.94
N LEU A 52 -5.66 15.24 -7.01
CA LEU A 52 -5.70 13.82 -7.32
C LEU A 52 -6.80 13.54 -8.34
N GLY A 53 -6.47 12.84 -9.39
CA GLY A 53 -7.44 12.38 -10.38
C GLY A 53 -8.39 11.34 -9.82
N GLY A 54 -9.48 11.06 -10.54
CA GLY A 54 -10.47 10.05 -10.15
C GLY A 54 -9.89 8.65 -9.97
N GLN A 55 -8.80 8.33 -10.66
CA GLN A 55 -8.06 7.07 -10.50
C GLN A 55 -6.57 7.37 -10.39
N VAL A 56 -5.96 6.90 -9.32
CA VAL A 56 -4.52 7.05 -9.05
C VAL A 56 -3.82 5.70 -9.23
N CYS A 57 -4.30 4.69 -8.53
CA CYS A 57 -3.79 3.33 -8.66
C CYS A 57 -4.88 2.28 -8.45
N ARG A 58 -4.60 1.08 -8.93
CA ARG A 58 -5.42 -0.12 -8.72
C ARG A 58 -4.61 -1.12 -7.92
N VAL A 59 -5.19 -1.62 -6.85
CA VAL A 59 -4.64 -2.71 -6.05
C VAL A 59 -5.47 -3.96 -6.33
N GLN A 60 -4.82 -5.07 -6.58
CA GLN A 60 -5.46 -6.33 -6.91
C GLN A 60 -4.80 -7.48 -6.16
N MET A 61 -5.62 -8.38 -5.64
CA MET A 61 -5.19 -9.66 -5.08
C MET A 61 -5.57 -10.77 -6.05
N ASP A 62 -4.63 -11.66 -6.37
CA ASP A 62 -4.89 -12.85 -7.17
C ASP A 62 -5.34 -14.04 -6.31
N ASN A 63 -5.65 -15.17 -6.96
CA ASN A 63 -6.11 -16.38 -6.28
C ASN A 63 -5.03 -17.06 -5.42
N GLU A 64 -3.77 -16.74 -5.64
CA GLU A 64 -2.62 -17.26 -4.90
C GLU A 64 -2.29 -16.39 -3.68
N GLY A 65 -2.95 -15.22 -3.57
CA GLY A 65 -2.77 -14.29 -2.46
C GLY A 65 -1.63 -13.28 -2.68
N PHE A 66 -1.17 -13.10 -3.92
CA PHE A 66 -0.29 -11.99 -4.25
C PHE A 66 -1.09 -10.71 -4.35
N VAL A 67 -0.67 -9.69 -3.63
CA VAL A 67 -1.23 -8.34 -3.75
C VAL A 67 -0.35 -7.53 -4.66
N GLN A 68 -0.93 -7.02 -5.72
CA GLN A 68 -0.25 -6.23 -6.74
C GLN A 68 -0.83 -4.82 -6.81
N VAL A 69 0.00 -3.84 -7.16
CA VAL A 69 -0.44 -2.48 -7.46
C VAL A 69 -0.05 -2.10 -8.88
N LYS A 70 -0.95 -1.39 -9.53
CA LYS A 70 -0.72 -0.79 -10.83
C LYS A 70 -1.09 0.69 -10.78
N LYS A 71 -0.18 1.56 -11.20
CA LYS A 71 -0.47 2.99 -11.40
C LYS A 71 -1.36 3.14 -12.62
N THR A 72 -2.50 3.82 -12.47
CA THR A 72 -3.49 4.02 -13.55
C THR A 72 -3.69 5.48 -13.91
N GLY A 73 -3.32 6.39 -13.01
CA GLY A 73 -3.45 7.83 -13.19
C GLY A 73 -2.14 8.50 -13.58
N LYS A 74 -2.20 9.82 -13.77
CA LYS A 74 -1.03 10.66 -14.04
C LYS A 74 -0.26 11.04 -12.78
N THR A 75 -0.90 10.94 -11.62
CA THR A 75 -0.31 11.27 -10.31
C THR A 75 0.84 10.34 -10.01
N GLU A 76 1.92 10.89 -9.47
CA GLU A 76 3.05 10.08 -9.01
C GLU A 76 2.63 9.24 -7.81
N VAL A 77 3.00 7.97 -7.84
CA VAL A 77 2.69 6.99 -6.78
C VAL A 77 3.99 6.36 -6.32
N PHE A 78 4.19 6.36 -5.02
CA PHE A 78 5.34 5.73 -4.38
C PHE A 78 4.84 4.64 -3.44
N VAL A 79 5.52 3.51 -3.44
CA VAL A 79 5.30 2.43 -2.48
C VAL A 79 6.46 2.40 -1.50
N GLN A 80 6.15 2.51 -0.23
CA GLN A 80 7.11 2.37 0.84
C GLN A 80 6.81 1.08 1.60
N SER A 81 7.79 0.19 1.71
CA SER A 81 7.69 -0.99 2.58
C SER A 81 8.27 -0.67 3.95
N ALA A 82 7.57 -1.09 4.99
CA ALA A 82 8.06 -1.00 6.36
C ALA A 82 9.21 -1.99 6.64
N VAL A 83 9.27 -3.06 5.87
CA VAL A 83 10.37 -4.03 5.90
C VAL A 83 11.23 -3.79 4.67
N SER A 84 12.53 -3.67 4.86
CA SER A 84 13.52 -3.67 3.79
C SER A 84 13.33 -4.93 2.96
N VAL A 85 12.55 -4.82 1.88
CA VAL A 85 12.27 -5.94 0.99
C VAL A 85 13.57 -6.33 0.32
N SER A 86 14.13 -7.39 0.86
CA SER A 86 15.33 -8.03 0.38
C SER A 86 15.22 -8.35 -1.11
N LYS A 87 16.23 -7.91 -1.85
CA LYS A 87 16.81 -8.56 -3.05
C LYS A 87 15.95 -8.87 -4.29
N ARG A 88 14.63 -8.78 -4.27
CA ARG A 88 13.82 -9.07 -5.47
C ARG A 88 13.46 -7.83 -6.30
N TRP A 89 13.69 -6.67 -5.74
CA TRP A 89 13.49 -5.36 -6.38
C TRP A 89 14.81 -4.77 -6.88
N GLY A 90 15.66 -5.56 -7.53
CA GLY A 90 16.91 -5.09 -8.10
C GLY A 90 17.77 -4.27 -7.14
N ASP A 91 18.99 -4.65 -7.00
CA ASP A 91 20.02 -4.19 -6.05
C ASP A 91 20.36 -2.67 -6.11
N THR A 92 19.49 -1.84 -6.66
CA THR A 92 19.73 -0.40 -6.91
C THR A 92 19.19 0.53 -5.83
N LEU A 93 18.44 0.03 -4.85
CA LEU A 93 17.90 0.85 -3.77
C LEU A 93 18.76 0.76 -2.51
N GLY A 94 19.92 1.39 -2.60
CA GLY A 94 20.78 1.64 -1.45
C GLY A 94 20.05 2.42 -0.36
N ARG A 95 19.97 1.80 0.81
CA ARG A 95 20.00 2.39 2.17
C ARG A 95 19.16 3.64 2.49
N ARG A 96 18.15 4.05 1.74
CA ARG A 96 17.28 5.16 2.15
C ARG A 96 15.82 4.73 2.10
N ARG A 97 15.03 5.22 3.05
CA ARG A 97 13.55 5.16 3.11
C ARG A 97 12.89 5.86 1.90
N ALA A 98 13.45 5.73 0.73
CA ALA A 98 12.87 6.27 -0.48
C ALA A 98 11.82 5.28 -0.97
N GLY A 99 10.57 5.71 -1.05
CA GLY A 99 9.51 4.92 -1.67
C GLY A 99 9.90 4.53 -3.10
N HIS A 100 9.50 3.35 -3.54
CA HIS A 100 9.68 2.94 -4.92
C HIS A 100 8.63 3.62 -5.79
N HIS A 101 9.08 4.40 -6.77
CA HIS A 101 8.20 5.05 -7.75
C HIS A 101 7.58 4.01 -8.68
N LEU A 102 6.27 4.11 -8.89
CA LEU A 102 5.55 3.21 -9.80
C LEU A 102 5.52 3.78 -11.22
N ASP A 103 6.05 3.02 -12.16
CA ASP A 103 5.88 3.33 -13.57
C ASP A 103 4.43 3.10 -14.00
N THR A 104 3.96 3.91 -14.94
CA THR A 104 2.63 3.75 -15.53
C THR A 104 2.54 2.42 -16.26
N ASP A 105 1.41 1.75 -16.13
CA ASP A 105 1.08 0.47 -16.77
C ASP A 105 1.87 -0.77 -16.34
N LYS A 106 2.82 -0.64 -15.42
CA LYS A 106 3.48 -1.78 -14.79
C LYS A 106 2.80 -2.21 -13.50
N SER A 107 2.69 -3.53 -13.30
CA SER A 107 2.23 -4.11 -12.04
C SER A 107 3.42 -4.43 -11.14
N TYR A 108 3.29 -4.11 -9.87
CA TYR A 108 4.30 -4.35 -8.84
C TYR A 108 3.70 -5.19 -7.72
N VAL A 109 4.39 -6.25 -7.34
CA VAL A 109 3.95 -7.10 -6.23
C VAL A 109 4.25 -6.39 -4.90
N LEU A 110 3.20 -6.07 -4.16
CA LEU A 110 3.29 -5.43 -2.84
C LEU A 110 3.44 -6.47 -1.72
N PHE A 111 2.75 -7.61 -1.86
CA PHE A 111 2.69 -8.63 -0.85
C PHE A 111 2.66 -10.02 -1.47
N ASP A 112 3.37 -10.96 -0.85
CA ASP A 112 3.53 -12.34 -1.27
C ASP A 112 3.11 -13.26 -0.11
N MET A 113 1.92 -13.85 -0.22
CA MET A 113 1.34 -14.72 0.81
C MET A 113 2.16 -15.99 1.00
N GLU A 114 2.73 -16.55 -0.06
CA GLU A 114 3.54 -17.76 0.05
C GLU A 114 4.84 -17.50 0.82
N LYS A 115 5.45 -16.35 0.55
CA LYS A 115 6.63 -15.90 1.31
C LYS A 115 6.31 -15.73 2.79
N LEU A 116 5.15 -15.12 3.11
CA LEU A 116 4.71 -14.97 4.49
C LEU A 116 4.53 -16.34 5.16
N LYS A 117 3.81 -17.25 4.53
CA LYS A 117 3.57 -18.62 5.05
C LYS A 117 4.89 -19.36 5.30
N ARG A 118 5.84 -19.27 4.36
CA ARG A 118 7.17 -19.87 4.50
C ARG A 118 7.94 -19.27 5.66
N ASN A 119 7.98 -17.95 5.77
CA ASN A 119 8.67 -17.26 6.87
C ASN A 119 8.05 -17.63 8.23
N MET A 120 6.74 -17.77 8.30
CA MET A 120 6.07 -18.24 9.52
C MET A 120 6.45 -19.69 9.86
N ALA A 121 6.41 -20.60 8.88
CA ALA A 121 6.78 -21.99 9.09
C ALA A 121 8.24 -22.15 9.55
N GLU A 122 9.16 -21.43 8.93
CA GLU A 122 10.58 -21.39 9.36
C GLU A 122 10.73 -20.88 10.79
N SER A 123 10.00 -19.83 11.17
CA SER A 123 10.03 -19.28 12.53
C SER A 123 9.54 -20.29 13.57
N PHE A 124 8.53 -21.12 13.23
CA PHE A 124 8.07 -22.19 14.11
C PHE A 124 9.06 -23.35 14.23
N MET A 125 9.72 -23.73 13.12
CA MET A 125 10.65 -24.87 13.08
C MET A 125 11.96 -24.58 13.83
N TYR A 126 12.46 -23.36 13.74
CA TYR A 126 13.79 -23.02 14.28
C TYR A 126 13.74 -22.27 15.62
N GLY A 127 12.55 -22.10 16.22
CA GLY A 127 12.41 -21.42 17.53
C GLY A 127 12.93 -19.97 17.54
N THR A 128 13.26 -19.42 16.38
CA THR A 128 13.64 -18.02 16.22
C THR A 128 12.36 -17.19 16.34
N SER A 129 12.15 -16.65 17.51
CA SER A 129 11.09 -15.67 17.79
C SER A 129 11.31 -14.45 16.89
N ARG A 130 10.91 -14.55 15.62
CA ARG A 130 10.65 -13.33 14.86
C ARG A 130 9.57 -12.58 15.60
N ASN A 131 9.91 -11.37 16.00
CA ASN A 131 9.04 -10.54 16.80
C ASN A 131 7.71 -10.40 16.03
N LYS A 132 6.57 -10.63 16.68
CA LYS A 132 5.21 -10.42 16.13
C LYS A 132 5.12 -9.11 15.32
N ARG A 133 5.84 -8.08 15.77
CA ARG A 133 5.95 -6.79 15.13
C ARG A 133 6.62 -6.84 13.74
N GLU A 134 7.59 -7.72 13.53
CA GLU A 134 8.22 -7.89 12.20
C GLU A 134 7.26 -8.55 11.21
N LEU A 135 6.48 -9.54 11.67
CA LEU A 135 5.44 -10.17 10.85
C LEU A 135 4.29 -9.20 10.55
N GLU A 136 3.89 -8.36 11.51
CA GLU A 136 2.89 -7.32 11.30
C GLU A 136 3.36 -6.26 10.29
N LEU A 137 4.66 -5.92 10.29
CA LEU A 137 5.26 -4.99 9.34
C LEU A 137 5.38 -5.58 7.93
N GLU A 138 5.56 -6.90 7.79
CA GLU A 138 5.56 -7.58 6.48
C GLU A 138 4.19 -7.48 5.77
N VAL A 139 3.12 -7.24 6.53
CA VAL A 139 1.73 -7.14 6.04
C VAL A 139 1.28 -5.68 5.89
N SER A 140 2.07 -4.73 6.37
CA SER A 140 1.74 -3.30 6.32
C SER A 140 2.32 -2.65 5.07
N LEU A 141 1.47 -1.97 4.32
CA LEU A 141 1.83 -1.24 3.12
C LEU A 141 1.39 0.22 3.25
N ASP A 142 2.32 1.12 3.05
CA ASP A 142 2.05 2.54 2.93
C ASP A 142 2.17 2.96 1.46
N VAL A 143 1.11 3.54 0.92
CA VAL A 143 1.07 4.13 -0.43
C VAL A 143 0.97 5.65 -0.26
N TRP A 144 1.91 6.36 -0.88
CA TRP A 144 2.01 7.83 -0.86
C TRP A 144 1.84 8.41 -2.26
#